data_9c1580d93a2f7385b828fddbec57099a
#
_entry.id   9c1580d93a2f7385b828fddbec57099a
#
_cell.length_a   1.000
_cell.length_b   1.000
_cell.length_c   1.000
_cell.angle_alpha   90.00
_cell.angle_beta   90.00
_cell.angle_gamma   90.00
#
_symmetry.space_group_name_H-M   'P 1'
#
loop_
_entity.id
_entity.type
_entity.pdbx_description
1 polymer ?
#
loop_
_entity_poly.entity_id
_entity_poly.type
_entity_poly.pdbx_seq_one_letter_code
_entity_poly.pdbx_strand_id
1 'polypeptide(L)'
;GTQVQLRKSRIGFTRIQSVFISHLHGDHCFGLMGLISTFGMLGRTSPLHVYAPGELGPMLKAQMEMFCQGLEYEVVFHAVDTTKCQVVYEDKSLTVSSIPLDHRIACCGYLFREKPTLPHIKRDMIDFYHIPICYINNIKNGADWTTEEGDVIPNARLTTPAEKARAYAYCSDTAPFPELSTWV
;
A
#
# COMPACT_ATOMS: atom_id res chain seq x y z
N GLY A 1 7.80 10.96 -18.86
CA GLY A 1 8.13 10.36 -17.58
C GLY A 1 6.89 10.02 -16.78
N THR A 2 7.08 9.48 -15.60
CA THR A 2 6.03 8.97 -14.70
C THR A 2 4.93 9.99 -14.41
N GLN A 3 5.29 11.26 -14.11
CA GLN A 3 4.33 12.32 -13.82
C GLN A 3 3.38 12.62 -15.00
N VAL A 4 3.87 12.46 -16.24
CA VAL A 4 3.02 12.64 -17.42
C VAL A 4 2.01 11.51 -17.55
N GLN A 5 2.41 10.27 -17.25
CA GLN A 5 1.50 9.12 -17.29
C GLN A 5 0.46 9.20 -16.16
N LEU A 6 0.85 9.59 -14.95
CA LEU A 6 -0.09 9.82 -13.84
C LEU A 6 -1.17 10.84 -14.22
N ARG A 7 -0.79 11.94 -14.87
CA ARG A 7 -1.76 12.96 -15.35
C ARG A 7 -2.68 12.40 -16.43
N LYS A 8 -2.14 11.68 -17.41
CA LYS A 8 -2.95 11.05 -18.47
C LYS A 8 -3.96 10.05 -17.87
N SER A 9 -3.55 9.29 -16.86
CA SER A 9 -4.40 8.33 -16.15
C SER A 9 -5.30 8.97 -15.09
N ARG A 10 -5.30 10.31 -14.96
CA ARG A 10 -6.08 11.06 -13.96
C ARG A 10 -5.82 10.63 -12.51
N ILE A 11 -4.62 10.14 -12.22
CA ILE A 11 -4.21 9.76 -10.87
C ILE A 11 -3.77 11.03 -10.12
N GLY A 12 -4.41 11.29 -8.98
CA GLY A 12 -4.09 12.45 -8.14
C GLY A 12 -2.72 12.30 -7.45
N PHE A 13 -1.82 13.25 -7.68
CA PHE A 13 -0.46 13.23 -7.10
C PHE A 13 -0.44 13.27 -5.56
N THR A 14 -1.39 13.97 -4.95
CA THR A 14 -1.48 14.12 -3.49
C THR A 14 -1.80 12.81 -2.76
N ARG A 15 -2.35 11.82 -3.47
CA ARG A 15 -2.69 10.50 -2.92
C ARG A 15 -1.52 9.53 -2.90
N ILE A 16 -0.45 9.81 -3.62
CA ILE A 16 0.73 8.94 -3.68
C ILE A 16 1.59 9.21 -2.45
N GLN A 17 1.70 8.25 -1.55
CA GLN A 17 2.50 8.34 -0.33
C GLN A 17 3.78 7.52 -0.40
N SER A 18 3.78 6.48 -1.23
CA SER A 18 4.89 5.53 -1.35
C SER A 18 5.20 5.21 -2.80
N VAL A 19 6.49 5.05 -3.10
CA VAL A 19 7.02 4.61 -4.41
C VAL A 19 7.90 3.40 -4.17
N PHE A 20 7.67 2.34 -4.95
CA PHE A 20 8.40 1.09 -4.88
C PHE A 20 9.20 0.89 -6.18
N ILE A 21 10.52 0.83 -6.09
CA ILE A 21 11.44 0.65 -7.21
C ILE A 21 11.98 -0.77 -7.18
N SER A 22 11.78 -1.51 -8.26
CA SER A 22 12.18 -2.92 -8.34
C SER A 22 13.68 -3.11 -8.49
N HIS A 23 14.33 -2.31 -9.33
CA HIS A 23 15.76 -2.38 -9.64
C HIS A 23 16.26 -1.08 -10.26
N LEU A 24 17.58 -0.97 -10.50
CA LEU A 24 18.23 0.29 -10.85
C LEU A 24 18.57 0.41 -12.36
N HIS A 25 17.84 -0.25 -13.25
CA HIS A 25 17.87 0.14 -14.65
C HIS A 25 17.21 1.51 -14.85
N GLY A 26 17.72 2.30 -15.79
CA GLY A 26 17.32 3.71 -15.95
C GLY A 26 15.84 3.91 -16.27
N ASP A 27 15.26 3.03 -17.07
CA ASP A 27 13.83 3.04 -17.42
C ASP A 27 12.91 2.75 -16.24
N HIS A 28 13.44 2.14 -15.15
CA HIS A 28 12.69 1.86 -13.91
C HIS A 28 12.91 2.90 -12.82
N CYS A 29 14.04 3.61 -12.77
CA CYS A 29 14.36 4.52 -11.67
C CYS A 29 14.55 5.99 -12.05
N PHE A 30 14.95 6.34 -13.28
CA PHE A 30 15.23 7.74 -13.65
C PHE A 30 14.03 8.68 -13.57
N GLY A 31 12.80 8.14 -13.65
CA GLY A 31 11.59 8.94 -13.49
C GLY A 31 11.36 9.49 -12.09
N LEU A 32 12.04 8.94 -11.07
CA LEU A 32 11.81 9.27 -9.67
C LEU A 32 12.13 10.73 -9.35
N MET A 33 13.27 11.25 -9.80
CA MET A 33 13.66 12.64 -9.55
C MET A 33 12.67 13.64 -10.14
N GLY A 34 12.21 13.40 -11.38
CA GLY A 34 11.18 14.22 -12.00
C GLY A 34 9.85 14.18 -11.25
N LEU A 35 9.50 13.05 -10.66
CA LEU A 35 8.31 12.89 -9.83
C LEU A 35 8.45 13.68 -8.52
N ILE A 36 9.57 13.55 -7.82
CA ILE A 36 9.87 14.26 -6.57
C ILE A 36 9.81 15.78 -6.79
N SER A 37 10.51 16.27 -7.82
CA SER A 37 10.49 17.70 -8.16
C SER A 37 9.08 18.19 -8.49
N THR A 38 8.29 17.40 -9.25
CA THR A 38 6.91 17.75 -9.61
C THR A 38 6.02 17.83 -8.36
N PHE A 39 6.18 16.93 -7.39
CA PHE A 39 5.45 16.98 -6.13
C PHE A 39 5.75 18.25 -5.34
N GLY A 40 7.01 18.69 -5.29
CA GLY A 40 7.40 19.98 -4.68
C GLY A 40 6.74 21.18 -5.36
N MET A 41 6.80 21.24 -6.71
CA MET A 41 6.15 22.32 -7.47
C MET A 41 4.61 22.37 -7.28
N LEU A 42 3.99 21.25 -6.92
CA LEU A 42 2.57 21.16 -6.64
C LEU A 42 2.21 21.40 -5.17
N GLY A 43 3.16 21.83 -4.36
CA GLY A 43 2.95 22.22 -2.95
C GLY A 43 2.72 21.02 -2.03
N ARG A 44 3.39 19.88 -2.29
CA ARG A 44 3.33 18.74 -1.37
C ARG A 44 4.01 19.10 -0.04
N THR A 45 3.35 18.79 1.08
CA THR A 45 3.88 18.95 2.44
C THR A 45 4.00 17.63 3.20
N SER A 46 3.27 16.59 2.77
CA SER A 46 3.34 15.26 3.41
C SER A 46 4.57 14.46 2.95
N PRO A 47 5.18 13.64 3.80
CA PRO A 47 6.34 12.82 3.43
C PRO A 47 6.06 11.92 2.22
N LEU A 48 7.11 11.65 1.43
CA LEU A 48 7.11 10.65 0.38
C LEU A 48 8.06 9.53 0.75
N HIS A 49 7.57 8.30 0.87
CA HIS A 49 8.38 7.14 1.17
C HIS A 49 8.85 6.46 -0.13
N VAL A 50 10.15 6.19 -0.24
CA VAL A 50 10.77 5.52 -1.40
C VAL A 50 11.39 4.22 -0.94
N TYR A 51 10.87 3.10 -1.41
CA TYR A 51 11.34 1.74 -1.17
C TYR A 51 12.10 1.26 -2.40
N ALA A 52 13.40 0.96 -2.25
CA ALA A 52 14.26 0.62 -3.38
C ALA A 52 15.50 -0.16 -2.91
N PRO A 53 16.23 -0.81 -3.85
CA PRO A 53 17.56 -1.35 -3.55
C PRO A 53 18.46 -0.29 -2.90
N GLY A 54 19.25 -0.71 -1.91
CA GLY A 54 20.01 0.19 -1.03
C GLY A 54 20.93 1.17 -1.75
N GLU A 55 21.46 0.77 -2.90
CA GLU A 55 22.38 1.56 -3.73
C GLU A 55 21.73 2.85 -4.28
N LEU A 56 20.41 2.90 -4.37
CA LEU A 56 19.70 4.13 -4.78
C LEU A 56 19.84 5.25 -3.76
N GLY A 57 19.93 4.93 -2.47
CA GLY A 57 19.87 5.92 -1.39
C GLY A 57 20.92 7.03 -1.51
N PRO A 58 22.23 6.73 -1.60
CA PRO A 58 23.27 7.74 -1.76
C PRO A 58 23.11 8.58 -3.03
N MET A 59 22.73 7.95 -4.15
CA MET A 59 22.49 8.64 -5.42
C MET A 59 21.29 9.58 -5.32
N LEU A 60 20.18 9.12 -4.74
CA LEU A 60 18.97 9.92 -4.54
C LEU A 60 19.27 11.15 -3.68
N LYS A 61 20.00 10.96 -2.57
CA LYS A 61 20.42 12.05 -1.69
C LYS A 61 21.23 13.11 -2.44
N ALA A 62 22.27 12.70 -3.18
CA ALA A 62 23.11 13.62 -3.94
C ALA A 62 22.32 14.40 -5.01
N GLN A 63 21.38 13.73 -5.71
CA GLN A 63 20.54 14.39 -6.69
C GLN A 63 19.55 15.35 -6.03
N MET A 64 19.00 15.03 -4.88
CA MET A 64 18.11 15.93 -4.16
C MET A 64 18.83 17.17 -3.64
N GLU A 65 20.03 17.01 -3.10
CA GLU A 65 20.88 18.14 -2.68
C GLU A 65 21.19 19.09 -3.84
N MET A 66 21.33 18.56 -5.06
CA MET A 66 21.65 19.35 -6.26
C MET A 66 20.41 20.00 -6.90
N PHE A 67 19.30 19.23 -7.04
CA PHE A 67 18.18 19.62 -7.91
C PHE A 67 16.89 19.94 -7.15
N CYS A 68 16.78 19.59 -5.88
CA CYS A 68 15.54 19.68 -5.11
C CYS A 68 15.68 20.53 -3.84
N GLN A 69 16.49 21.59 -3.89
CA GLN A 69 16.61 22.53 -2.77
C GLN A 69 15.27 23.25 -2.53
N GLY A 70 14.88 23.40 -1.26
CA GLY A 70 13.66 24.11 -0.89
C GLY A 70 12.36 23.29 -1.02
N LEU A 71 12.43 21.95 -1.05
CA LEU A 71 11.23 21.12 -0.90
C LEU A 71 10.60 21.34 0.48
N GLU A 72 9.28 21.53 0.51
CA GLU A 72 8.50 21.68 1.75
C GLU A 72 8.09 20.33 2.36
N TYR A 73 8.55 19.21 1.79
CA TYR A 73 8.25 17.87 2.27
C TYR A 73 9.51 17.00 2.32
N GLU A 74 9.46 15.98 3.16
CA GLU A 74 10.54 15.02 3.33
C GLU A 74 10.41 13.87 2.32
N VAL A 75 11.54 13.40 1.78
CA VAL A 75 11.66 12.14 1.05
C VAL A 75 12.37 11.14 1.94
N VAL A 76 11.63 10.16 2.42
CA VAL A 76 12.13 9.11 3.33
C VAL A 76 12.53 7.89 2.53
N PHE A 77 13.82 7.57 2.53
CA PHE A 77 14.35 6.40 1.81
C PHE A 77 14.37 5.17 2.70
N HIS A 78 13.85 4.06 2.17
CA HIS A 78 13.85 2.74 2.79
C HIS A 78 14.60 1.76 1.89
N ALA A 79 15.75 1.28 2.37
CA ALA A 79 16.52 0.26 1.67
C ALA A 79 15.81 -1.10 1.73
N VAL A 80 15.64 -1.74 0.56
CA VAL A 80 15.04 -3.06 0.41
C VAL A 80 16.12 -4.08 0.09
N ASP A 81 16.16 -5.17 0.86
CA ASP A 81 16.97 -6.35 0.53
C ASP A 81 16.25 -7.14 -0.58
N THR A 82 16.79 -7.08 -1.79
CA THR A 82 16.21 -7.72 -2.97
C THR A 82 16.37 -9.25 -2.98
N THR A 83 17.13 -9.79 -2.04
CA THR A 83 17.43 -11.23 -1.97
C THR A 83 16.46 -11.99 -1.06
N LYS A 84 15.59 -11.29 -0.35
CA LYS A 84 14.67 -11.87 0.65
C LYS A 84 13.23 -11.51 0.39
N CYS A 85 12.35 -12.48 0.67
CA CYS A 85 10.92 -12.23 0.78
C CYS A 85 10.64 -11.71 2.21
N GLN A 86 10.36 -10.41 2.34
CA GLN A 86 10.13 -9.76 3.63
C GLN A 86 9.11 -8.63 3.53
N VAL A 87 8.39 -8.37 4.62
CA VAL A 87 7.50 -7.21 4.70
C VAL A 87 8.36 -5.94 4.73
N VAL A 88 8.14 -5.06 3.76
CA VAL A 88 8.84 -3.77 3.63
C VAL A 88 7.96 -2.58 4.01
N TYR A 89 6.64 -2.76 3.96
CA TYR A 89 5.66 -1.76 4.39
C TYR A 89 4.45 -2.44 5.00
N GLU A 90 3.89 -1.83 6.01
CA GLU A 90 2.65 -2.28 6.64
C GLU A 90 1.88 -1.09 7.24
N ASP A 91 0.57 -1.08 7.02
CA ASP A 91 -0.36 -0.16 7.68
C ASP A 91 -1.60 -0.90 8.20
N LYS A 92 -2.67 -0.18 8.51
CA LYS A 92 -3.92 -0.76 9.04
C LYS A 92 -4.66 -1.62 8.00
N SER A 93 -4.46 -1.37 6.71
CA SER A 93 -5.24 -1.97 5.61
C SER A 93 -4.42 -2.84 4.67
N LEU A 94 -3.11 -2.67 4.64
CA LEU A 94 -2.25 -3.23 3.61
C LEU A 94 -0.91 -3.68 4.19
N THR A 95 -0.37 -4.77 3.63
CA THR A 95 1.04 -5.16 3.74
C THR A 95 1.67 -5.18 2.37
N VAL A 96 2.95 -4.77 2.28
CA VAL A 96 3.75 -4.92 1.06
C VAL A 96 4.99 -5.73 1.39
N SER A 97 5.19 -6.82 0.65
CA SER A 97 6.39 -7.67 0.77
C SER A 97 7.25 -7.58 -0.48
N SER A 98 8.57 -7.59 -0.30
CA SER A 98 9.50 -7.81 -1.42
C SER A 98 9.45 -9.27 -1.88
N ILE A 99 9.66 -9.48 -3.17
CA ILE A 99 9.76 -10.79 -3.81
C ILE A 99 11.09 -10.82 -4.57
N PRO A 100 12.06 -11.68 -4.21
CA PRO A 100 13.29 -11.83 -5.00
C PRO A 100 12.98 -12.21 -6.44
N LEU A 101 13.66 -11.59 -7.40
CA LEU A 101 13.48 -11.86 -8.83
C LEU A 101 14.81 -12.27 -9.46
N ASP A 102 14.72 -13.13 -10.49
CA ASP A 102 15.89 -13.57 -11.26
C ASP A 102 16.17 -12.60 -12.40
N HIS A 103 17.09 -11.68 -12.17
CA HIS A 103 17.50 -10.68 -13.13
C HIS A 103 19.03 -10.46 -13.05
N ARG A 104 19.63 -9.91 -14.11
CA ARG A 104 21.09 -9.69 -14.20
C ARG A 104 21.66 -8.70 -13.18
N ILE A 105 20.82 -7.88 -12.55
CA ILE A 105 21.17 -6.99 -11.44
C ILE A 105 20.22 -7.23 -10.28
N ALA A 106 20.56 -6.76 -9.08
CA ALA A 106 19.71 -6.83 -7.91
C ALA A 106 18.30 -6.31 -8.22
N CYS A 107 17.30 -7.19 -8.13
CA CYS A 107 15.93 -6.91 -8.53
C CYS A 107 14.94 -7.60 -7.58
N CYS A 108 13.86 -6.91 -7.24
CA CYS A 108 12.72 -7.50 -6.53
C CYS A 108 11.40 -7.06 -7.13
N GLY A 109 10.41 -7.91 -7.00
CA GLY A 109 9.01 -7.55 -7.14
C GLY A 109 8.41 -7.10 -5.81
N TYR A 110 7.13 -6.74 -5.83
CA TYR A 110 6.38 -6.35 -4.64
C TYR A 110 5.00 -6.99 -4.63
N LEU A 111 4.67 -7.66 -3.53
CA LEU A 111 3.36 -8.22 -3.28
C LEU A 111 2.59 -7.28 -2.32
N PHE A 112 1.55 -6.67 -2.85
CA PHE A 112 0.59 -5.86 -2.09
C PHE A 112 -0.56 -6.76 -1.66
N ARG A 113 -0.85 -6.84 -0.37
CA ARG A 113 -1.90 -7.70 0.18
C ARG A 113 -2.78 -6.90 1.12
N GLU A 114 -4.07 -6.80 0.82
CA GLU A 114 -5.05 -6.20 1.72
C GLU A 114 -5.17 -7.05 2.99
N LYS A 115 -5.31 -6.39 4.12
CA LYS A 115 -5.65 -7.06 5.38
C LYS A 115 -7.15 -7.37 5.40
N PRO A 116 -7.54 -8.51 5.99
CA PRO A 116 -8.96 -8.80 6.17
C PRO A 116 -9.67 -7.69 6.93
N THR A 117 -10.83 -7.29 6.45
CA THR A 117 -11.70 -6.34 7.13
C THR A 117 -12.78 -7.05 7.92
N LEU A 118 -13.33 -6.39 8.93
CA LEU A 118 -14.48 -6.92 9.66
C LEU A 118 -15.75 -6.83 8.79
N PRO A 119 -16.76 -7.69 9.04
CA PRO A 119 -18.08 -7.58 8.44
C PRO A 119 -18.69 -6.19 8.62
N HIS A 120 -19.52 -5.79 7.68
CA HIS A 120 -20.25 -4.54 7.77
C HIS A 120 -21.58 -4.75 8.45
N ILE A 121 -21.85 -3.99 9.52
CA ILE A 121 -23.17 -3.98 10.13
C ILE A 121 -24.16 -3.22 9.24
N LYS A 122 -25.35 -3.77 9.06
CA LYS A 122 -26.40 -3.17 8.26
C LYS A 122 -27.01 -1.99 9.02
N ARG A 123 -27.03 -0.81 8.40
CA ARG A 123 -27.48 0.41 9.05
C ARG A 123 -28.94 0.36 9.46
N ASP A 124 -29.80 -0.17 8.58
CA ASP A 124 -31.22 -0.40 8.85
C ASP A 124 -31.48 -1.29 10.08
N MET A 125 -30.59 -2.26 10.34
CA MET A 125 -30.68 -3.10 11.52
C MET A 125 -30.26 -2.36 12.80
N ILE A 126 -29.28 -1.44 12.71
CA ILE A 126 -28.91 -0.59 13.84
C ILE A 126 -30.12 0.26 14.25
N ASP A 127 -30.74 0.91 13.28
CA ASP A 127 -31.86 1.80 13.51
C ASP A 127 -33.12 1.02 13.98
N PHE A 128 -33.38 -0.15 13.39
CA PHE A 128 -34.56 -0.99 13.72
C PHE A 128 -34.48 -1.60 15.13
N TYR A 129 -33.32 -2.11 15.53
CA TYR A 129 -33.12 -2.74 16.84
C TYR A 129 -32.54 -1.78 17.89
N HIS A 130 -32.44 -0.48 17.57
CA HIS A 130 -31.88 0.56 18.46
C HIS A 130 -30.53 0.19 19.06
N ILE A 131 -29.62 -0.43 18.23
CA ILE A 131 -28.33 -0.96 18.68
C ILE A 131 -27.42 0.19 19.11
N PRO A 132 -26.97 0.25 20.37
CA PRO A 132 -26.06 1.30 20.82
C PRO A 132 -24.69 1.20 20.12
N ILE A 133 -24.06 2.34 19.87
CA ILE A 133 -22.77 2.42 19.14
C ILE A 133 -21.67 1.57 19.83
N CYS A 134 -21.69 1.49 21.16
CA CYS A 134 -20.71 0.70 21.93
C CYS A 134 -20.73 -0.80 21.61
N TYR A 135 -21.86 -1.35 21.11
CA TYR A 135 -21.98 -2.77 20.75
C TYR A 135 -21.60 -3.07 19.28
N ILE A 136 -21.47 -2.06 18.43
CA ILE A 136 -21.21 -2.25 17.00
C ILE A 136 -19.94 -3.08 16.76
N ASN A 137 -18.87 -2.83 17.53
CA ASN A 137 -17.62 -3.58 17.38
C ASN A 137 -17.77 -5.06 17.80
N ASN A 138 -18.55 -5.34 18.83
CA ASN A 138 -18.82 -6.72 19.26
C ASN A 138 -19.57 -7.49 18.16
N ILE A 139 -20.59 -6.87 17.57
CA ILE A 139 -21.37 -7.45 16.47
C ILE A 139 -20.48 -7.67 15.25
N LYS A 140 -19.62 -6.72 14.89
CA LYS A 140 -18.65 -6.90 13.78
C LYS A 140 -17.67 -8.05 14.03
N ASN A 141 -17.39 -8.37 15.29
CA ASN A 141 -16.55 -9.50 15.69
C ASN A 141 -17.35 -10.82 15.88
N GLY A 142 -18.61 -10.85 15.43
CA GLY A 142 -19.40 -12.08 15.40
C GLY A 142 -20.41 -12.25 16.53
N ALA A 143 -20.55 -11.28 17.45
CA ALA A 143 -21.55 -11.38 18.52
C ALA A 143 -22.97 -11.21 17.97
N ASP A 144 -23.90 -11.97 18.54
CA ASP A 144 -25.33 -11.75 18.37
C ASP A 144 -25.78 -10.51 19.15
N TRP A 145 -26.96 -9.98 18.86
CA TRP A 145 -27.58 -8.88 19.60
C TRP A 145 -28.78 -9.38 20.39
N THR A 146 -28.84 -9.05 21.68
CA THR A 146 -30.03 -9.32 22.50
C THR A 146 -30.80 -8.02 22.69
N THR A 147 -32.08 -8.02 22.32
CA THR A 147 -32.98 -6.86 22.50
C THR A 147 -33.32 -6.65 23.97
N GLU A 148 -33.92 -5.50 24.29
CA GLU A 148 -34.42 -5.22 25.68
C GLU A 148 -35.52 -6.21 26.12
N GLU A 149 -36.23 -6.82 25.18
CA GLU A 149 -37.28 -7.82 25.42
C GLU A 149 -36.70 -9.25 25.62
N GLY A 150 -35.39 -9.43 25.43
CA GLY A 150 -34.68 -10.70 25.58
C GLY A 150 -34.55 -11.53 24.31
N ASP A 151 -34.99 -11.02 23.16
CA ASP A 151 -34.87 -11.71 21.88
C ASP A 151 -33.42 -11.68 21.38
N VAL A 152 -32.91 -12.84 20.99
CA VAL A 152 -31.57 -12.97 20.43
C VAL A 152 -31.62 -12.86 18.92
N ILE A 153 -30.99 -11.83 18.37
CA ILE A 153 -30.87 -11.59 16.92
C ILE A 153 -29.51 -12.12 16.43
N PRO A 154 -29.50 -13.15 15.57
CA PRO A 154 -28.26 -13.74 15.07
C PRO A 154 -27.41 -12.75 14.28
N ASN A 155 -26.09 -12.80 14.46
CA ASN A 155 -25.11 -11.94 13.80
C ASN A 155 -25.29 -11.90 12.27
N ALA A 156 -25.54 -13.04 11.63
CA ALA A 156 -25.76 -13.15 10.18
C ALA A 156 -26.93 -12.30 9.67
N ARG A 157 -27.93 -11.98 10.55
CA ARG A 157 -29.02 -11.09 10.20
C ARG A 157 -28.60 -9.62 10.26
N LEU A 158 -27.67 -9.30 11.16
CA LEU A 158 -27.24 -7.93 11.46
C LEU A 158 -26.11 -7.45 10.52
N THR A 159 -25.35 -8.39 9.95
CA THR A 159 -24.13 -8.07 9.19
C THR A 159 -24.21 -8.52 7.74
N THR A 160 -23.36 -7.92 6.90
CA THR A 160 -22.97 -8.44 5.59
C THR A 160 -21.53 -8.88 5.66
N PRO A 161 -21.16 -10.01 5.03
CA PRO A 161 -19.76 -10.46 5.00
C PRO A 161 -18.81 -9.35 4.53
N ALA A 162 -17.61 -9.34 5.08
CA ALA A 162 -16.54 -8.48 4.58
C ALA A 162 -16.20 -8.84 3.14
N GLU A 163 -15.77 -7.86 2.36
CA GLU A 163 -15.19 -8.14 1.05
C GLU A 163 -13.95 -9.00 1.20
N LYS A 164 -13.72 -9.90 0.24
CA LYS A 164 -12.52 -10.73 0.21
C LYS A 164 -11.30 -9.83 0.02
N ALA A 165 -10.32 -9.95 0.92
CA ALA A 165 -9.05 -9.27 0.80
C ALA A 165 -8.37 -9.61 -0.53
N ARG A 166 -7.92 -8.58 -1.26
CA ARG A 166 -7.27 -8.71 -2.57
C ARG A 166 -5.76 -8.71 -2.42
N ALA A 167 -5.08 -9.29 -3.40
CA ALA A 167 -3.64 -9.21 -3.53
C ALA A 167 -3.27 -8.78 -4.95
N TYR A 168 -2.18 -8.03 -5.07
CA TYR A 168 -1.59 -7.62 -6.34
C TYR A 168 -0.09 -7.83 -6.28
N ALA A 169 0.46 -8.60 -7.21
CA ALA A 169 1.88 -8.81 -7.36
C ALA A 169 2.42 -8.03 -8.56
N TYR A 170 3.43 -7.20 -8.33
CA TYR A 170 4.22 -6.57 -9.36
C TYR A 170 5.54 -7.35 -9.49
N CYS A 171 5.62 -8.22 -10.48
CA CYS A 171 6.85 -8.91 -10.87
C CYS A 171 7.46 -8.14 -12.02
N SER A 172 8.54 -7.43 -11.77
CA SER A 172 9.27 -6.62 -12.74
C SER A 172 10.01 -7.51 -13.77
N ASP A 173 11.14 -7.04 -14.28
CA ASP A 173 11.99 -7.83 -15.16
C ASP A 173 12.53 -9.06 -14.43
N THR A 174 12.19 -10.25 -14.91
CA THR A 174 12.63 -11.51 -14.30
C THR A 174 12.62 -12.63 -15.32
N ALA A 175 13.59 -13.55 -15.23
CA ALA A 175 13.49 -14.84 -15.88
C ALA A 175 12.43 -15.70 -15.17
N PRO A 176 11.76 -16.64 -15.85
CA PRO A 176 10.89 -17.59 -15.20
C PRO A 176 11.69 -18.52 -14.27
N PHE A 177 11.21 -18.69 -13.02
CA PHE A 177 11.78 -19.64 -12.08
C PHE A 177 10.68 -20.23 -11.17
N PRO A 178 10.82 -21.50 -10.74
CA PRO A 178 9.72 -22.23 -10.08
C PRO A 178 9.25 -21.58 -8.76
N GLU A 179 10.18 -21.03 -7.99
CA GLU A 179 9.92 -20.47 -6.65
C GLU A 179 9.02 -19.23 -6.70
N LEU A 180 8.98 -18.52 -7.83
CA LEU A 180 8.14 -17.33 -7.98
C LEU A 180 6.66 -17.62 -7.67
N SER A 181 6.15 -18.77 -8.11
CA SER A 181 4.77 -19.17 -7.88
C SER A 181 4.43 -19.45 -6.42
N THR A 182 5.43 -19.65 -5.56
CA THR A 182 5.23 -19.87 -4.11
C THR A 182 5.10 -18.57 -3.32
N TRP A 183 5.52 -17.44 -3.90
CA TRP A 183 5.53 -16.13 -3.24
C TRP A 183 4.37 -15.22 -3.68
N VAL A 184 3.69 -15.54 -4.78
CA VAL A 184 2.62 -14.71 -5.39
C VAL A 184 1.18 -15.20 -5.11
#